data_e95958390f381ffe548ef8fd85662686
#
_entry.id   e95958390f381ffe548ef8fd85662686
#
_cell.length_a   1.000
_cell.length_b   1.000
_cell.length_c   1.000
_cell.angle_alpha   90.00
_cell.angle_beta   90.00
_cell.angle_gamma   90.00
#
_symmetry.space_group_name_H-M   'P 1'
#
loop_
_entity.id
_entity.type
_entity.pdbx_description
1 polymer ?
#
loop_
_entity_poly.entity_id
_entity_poly.type
_entity_poly.pdbx_seq_one_letter_code
_entity_poly.pdbx_strand_id
1 'polypeptide(L)'
;MTGSEHIFFVDDEPKVCDVVSETLEELGSKVSCFACAADCLEQLNSQKCDLLITDVKMPEMDGMELLAKAKRLAPWMPILVITGYGDIPMAVAAIKAGAVDFIEKPLDKKSFLWKVKSILQQSTFDDSYIGKPLTESEINVLKLIIDGKSNKEIALSLHRSIRTIEVHRGHLMRKLDVDNVVDLVKRAAMMGLFELPAKNKNGATSPKMQKNACE
;
A
#
# COMPACT_ATOMS: atom_id res chain seq x y z
N MET A 1 4.22 17.92 15.50
CA MET A 1 2.87 17.42 15.90
C MET A 1 2.67 16.15 15.09
N THR A 2 2.91 15.00 15.67
CA THR A 2 2.60 13.70 15.05
C THR A 2 1.08 13.60 14.94
N GLY A 3 0.55 13.61 13.71
CA GLY A 3 -0.87 13.36 13.49
C GLY A 3 -1.22 12.00 14.07
N SER A 4 -2.42 11.85 14.68
CA SER A 4 -2.89 10.56 15.15
C SER A 4 -3.00 9.61 13.97
N GLU A 5 -2.51 8.37 14.12
CA GLU A 5 -2.63 7.32 13.11
C GLU A 5 -4.11 7.05 12.83
N HIS A 6 -4.46 6.81 11.56
CA HIS A 6 -5.83 6.56 11.15
C HIS A 6 -5.98 5.08 10.78
N ILE A 7 -6.79 4.37 11.56
CA ILE A 7 -7.06 2.95 11.39
C ILE A 7 -8.44 2.77 10.75
N PHE A 8 -8.51 1.99 9.68
CA PHE A 8 -9.77 1.53 9.13
C PHE A 8 -10.06 0.13 9.66
N PHE A 9 -11.25 -0.05 10.20
CA PHE A 9 -11.74 -1.33 10.71
C PHE A 9 -13.00 -1.76 9.94
N VAL A 10 -13.03 -3.00 9.45
CA VAL A 10 -14.13 -3.53 8.63
C VAL A 10 -14.63 -4.82 9.23
N ASP A 11 -15.87 -4.82 9.68
CA ASP A 11 -16.58 -5.97 10.26
C ASP A 11 -18.08 -5.71 10.12
N ASP A 12 -18.85 -6.69 9.66
CA ASP A 12 -20.30 -6.56 9.46
C ASP A 12 -21.11 -6.59 10.75
N GLU A 13 -20.47 -6.87 11.90
CA GLU A 13 -21.08 -6.84 13.20
C GLU A 13 -20.89 -5.47 13.89
N PRO A 14 -21.93 -4.59 14.02
CA PRO A 14 -21.79 -3.26 14.61
C PRO A 14 -21.22 -3.27 16.03
N LYS A 15 -21.59 -4.29 16.85
CA LYS A 15 -21.07 -4.42 18.20
C LYS A 15 -19.56 -4.66 18.26
N VAL A 16 -19.01 -5.37 17.28
CA VAL A 16 -17.57 -5.58 17.17
C VAL A 16 -16.89 -4.26 16.81
N CYS A 17 -17.49 -3.50 15.89
CA CYS A 17 -17.02 -2.15 15.54
C CYS A 17 -16.94 -1.23 16.76
N ASP A 18 -17.98 -1.18 17.59
CA ASP A 18 -18.01 -0.35 18.79
C ASP A 18 -16.88 -0.72 19.77
N VAL A 19 -16.76 -2.00 20.12
CA VAL A 19 -15.75 -2.49 21.07
C VAL A 19 -14.33 -2.29 20.54
N VAL A 20 -14.11 -2.54 19.26
CA VAL A 20 -12.78 -2.39 18.66
C VAL A 20 -12.41 -0.91 18.54
N SER A 21 -13.36 -0.02 18.20
CA SER A 21 -13.12 1.43 18.16
C SER A 21 -12.68 1.95 19.52
N GLU A 22 -13.45 1.68 20.59
CA GLU A 22 -13.07 2.07 21.94
C GLU A 22 -11.68 1.54 22.33
N THR A 23 -11.40 0.28 21.98
CA THR A 23 -10.13 -0.35 22.29
C THR A 23 -8.96 0.32 21.55
N LEU A 24 -9.11 0.69 20.29
CA LEU A 24 -8.06 1.33 19.49
C LEU A 24 -7.86 2.81 19.82
N GLU A 25 -8.92 3.49 20.26
CA GLU A 25 -8.84 4.87 20.75
C GLU A 25 -7.93 5.00 21.98
N GLU A 26 -7.78 3.94 22.78
CA GLU A 26 -6.81 3.89 23.90
C GLU A 26 -5.35 4.06 23.41
N LEU A 27 -5.06 3.77 22.15
CA LEU A 27 -3.75 4.02 21.53
C LEU A 27 -3.57 5.47 21.07
N GLY A 28 -4.62 6.30 21.14
CA GLY A 28 -4.62 7.65 20.58
C GLY A 28 -4.83 7.70 19.08
N SER A 29 -5.20 6.58 18.45
CA SER A 29 -5.46 6.47 17.03
C SER A 29 -6.87 6.95 16.67
N LYS A 30 -7.04 7.55 15.49
CA LYS A 30 -8.36 7.78 14.90
C LYS A 30 -8.85 6.48 14.28
N VAL A 31 -10.11 6.11 14.51
CA VAL A 31 -10.71 4.90 13.96
C VAL A 31 -11.88 5.26 13.04
N SER A 32 -11.93 4.61 11.86
CA SER A 32 -13.11 4.62 11.00
C SER A 32 -13.59 3.20 10.80
N CYS A 33 -14.83 2.94 11.22
CA CYS A 33 -15.46 1.64 11.08
C CYS A 33 -16.35 1.57 9.84
N PHE A 34 -16.35 0.42 9.19
CA PHE A 34 -17.16 0.13 8.01
C PHE A 34 -17.87 -1.21 8.21
N ALA A 35 -19.17 -1.24 7.94
CA ALA A 35 -19.98 -2.45 7.98
C ALA A 35 -19.85 -3.29 6.69
N CYS A 36 -19.24 -2.75 5.65
CA CYS A 36 -19.01 -3.47 4.41
C CYS A 36 -17.68 -3.07 3.74
N ALA A 37 -17.13 -3.99 2.98
CA ALA A 37 -15.85 -3.81 2.30
C ALA A 37 -15.89 -2.74 1.18
N ALA A 38 -17.07 -2.53 0.56
CA ALA A 38 -17.23 -1.56 -0.53
C ALA A 38 -17.03 -0.13 -0.03
N ASP A 39 -17.66 0.25 1.08
CA ASP A 39 -17.54 1.57 1.69
C ASP A 39 -16.10 1.86 2.13
N CYS A 40 -15.43 0.84 2.67
CA CYS A 40 -14.02 0.94 3.03
C CYS A 40 -13.14 1.24 1.80
N LEU A 41 -13.34 0.54 0.68
CA LEU A 41 -12.59 0.76 -0.56
C LEU A 41 -12.85 2.16 -1.14
N GLU A 42 -14.09 2.66 -1.08
CA GLU A 42 -14.41 4.02 -1.51
C GLU A 42 -13.65 5.03 -0.66
N GLN A 43 -13.63 4.85 0.66
CA GLN A 43 -12.96 5.74 1.58
C GLN A 43 -11.43 5.72 1.44
N LEU A 44 -10.85 4.57 1.09
CA LEU A 44 -9.41 4.45 0.81
C LEU A 44 -8.93 5.29 -0.38
N ASN A 45 -9.84 5.67 -1.31
CA ASN A 45 -9.49 6.57 -2.42
C ASN A 45 -9.40 8.04 -2.00
N SER A 46 -9.99 8.42 -0.87
CA SER A 46 -10.15 9.82 -0.45
C SER A 46 -9.47 10.15 0.87
N GLN A 47 -9.20 9.16 1.70
CA GLN A 47 -8.60 9.36 3.02
C GLN A 47 -7.35 8.50 3.21
N LYS A 48 -6.39 9.06 3.97
CA LYS A 48 -5.22 8.33 4.41
C LYS A 48 -5.62 7.25 5.41
N CYS A 49 -5.10 6.04 5.22
CA CYS A 49 -5.23 4.93 6.14
C CYS A 49 -3.83 4.41 6.49
N ASP A 50 -3.50 4.38 7.77
CA ASP A 50 -2.20 3.91 8.27
C ASP A 50 -2.20 2.41 8.55
N LEU A 51 -3.38 1.83 8.83
CA LEU A 51 -3.59 0.39 9.02
C LEU A 51 -5.04 0.03 8.67
N LEU A 52 -5.22 -0.93 7.78
CA LEU A 52 -6.51 -1.57 7.54
C LEU A 52 -6.60 -2.86 8.36
N ILE A 53 -7.68 -3.02 9.12
CA ILE A 53 -8.03 -4.24 9.85
C ILE A 53 -9.35 -4.74 9.29
N THR A 54 -9.43 -6.01 8.88
CA THR A 54 -10.66 -6.56 8.30
C THR A 54 -10.97 -7.94 8.84
N ASP A 55 -12.24 -8.19 9.13
CA ASP A 55 -12.74 -9.56 9.28
C ASP A 55 -12.69 -10.29 7.92
N VAL A 56 -12.53 -11.61 7.96
CA VAL A 56 -12.56 -12.43 6.74
C VAL A 56 -14.00 -12.67 6.30
N LYS A 57 -14.88 -13.02 7.24
CA LYS A 57 -16.25 -13.45 6.93
C LYS A 57 -17.21 -12.28 6.94
N MET A 58 -17.38 -11.65 5.81
CA MET A 58 -18.35 -10.58 5.61
C MET A 58 -19.25 -10.89 4.41
N PRO A 59 -20.51 -10.41 4.41
CA PRO A 59 -21.41 -10.57 3.27
C PRO A 59 -20.92 -9.80 2.04
N GLU A 60 -21.36 -10.20 0.85
CA GLU A 60 -21.07 -9.61 -0.47
C GLU A 60 -19.59 -9.67 -0.88
N MET A 61 -18.71 -8.98 -0.17
CA MET A 61 -17.25 -8.97 -0.40
C MET A 61 -16.54 -9.38 0.87
N ASP A 62 -15.89 -10.53 0.83
CA ASP A 62 -15.14 -11.01 1.98
C ASP A 62 -13.82 -10.23 2.22
N GLY A 63 -13.22 -10.43 3.41
CA GLY A 63 -12.00 -9.75 3.79
C GLY A 63 -10.78 -10.12 2.92
N MET A 64 -10.78 -11.27 2.26
CA MET A 64 -9.71 -11.67 1.35
C MET A 64 -9.80 -10.93 0.02
N GLU A 65 -11.02 -10.72 -0.50
CA GLU A 65 -11.24 -9.89 -1.67
C GLU A 65 -10.91 -8.42 -1.35
N LEU A 66 -11.34 -7.93 -0.17
CA LEU A 66 -10.97 -6.59 0.30
C LEU A 66 -9.44 -6.42 0.36
N LEU A 67 -8.74 -7.37 0.99
CA LEU A 67 -7.27 -7.40 1.04
C LEU A 67 -6.65 -7.27 -0.36
N ALA A 68 -7.11 -8.09 -1.31
CA ALA A 68 -6.58 -8.10 -2.67
C ALA A 68 -6.82 -6.76 -3.40
N LYS A 69 -8.02 -6.15 -3.25
CA LYS A 69 -8.36 -4.86 -3.85
C LYS A 69 -7.62 -3.71 -3.17
N ALA A 70 -7.59 -3.68 -1.83
CA ALA A 70 -6.86 -2.67 -1.06
C ALA A 70 -5.35 -2.68 -1.36
N LYS A 71 -4.74 -3.86 -1.52
CA LYS A 71 -3.33 -3.98 -1.93
C LYS A 71 -3.06 -3.50 -3.36
N ARG A 72 -4.04 -3.48 -4.23
CA ARG A 72 -3.90 -2.86 -5.57
C ARG A 72 -3.95 -1.34 -5.49
N LEU A 73 -4.78 -0.79 -4.60
CA LEU A 73 -4.90 0.66 -4.38
C LEU A 73 -3.69 1.21 -3.61
N ALA A 74 -3.33 0.55 -2.52
CA ALA A 74 -2.27 0.95 -1.60
C ALA A 74 -1.36 -0.25 -1.25
N PRO A 75 -0.42 -0.64 -2.13
CA PRO A 75 0.44 -1.82 -1.91
C PRO A 75 1.27 -1.78 -0.63
N TRP A 76 1.60 -0.56 -0.17
CA TRP A 76 2.42 -0.31 1.03
C TRP A 76 1.60 -0.33 2.33
N MET A 77 0.28 -0.14 2.25
CA MET A 77 -0.57 -0.07 3.45
C MET A 77 -0.56 -1.41 4.17
N PRO A 78 -0.26 -1.45 5.49
CA PRO A 78 -0.37 -2.68 6.27
C PRO A 78 -1.84 -3.09 6.38
N ILE A 79 -2.09 -4.39 6.21
CA ILE A 79 -3.44 -4.98 6.36
C ILE A 79 -3.34 -6.12 7.35
N LEU A 80 -4.11 -6.02 8.43
CA LEU A 80 -4.26 -7.04 9.45
C LEU A 80 -5.59 -7.76 9.25
N VAL A 81 -5.55 -9.09 9.15
CA VAL A 81 -6.75 -9.89 8.91
C VAL A 81 -7.21 -10.56 10.20
N ILE A 82 -8.51 -10.49 10.49
CA ILE A 82 -9.12 -11.20 11.60
C ILE A 82 -9.79 -12.46 11.05
N THR A 83 -9.51 -13.61 11.65
CA THR A 83 -10.04 -14.91 11.19
C THR A 83 -10.81 -15.61 12.29
N GLY A 84 -11.73 -16.50 11.90
CA GLY A 84 -12.38 -17.38 12.86
C GLY A 84 -11.44 -18.43 13.44
N TYR A 85 -11.87 -19.05 14.55
CA TYR A 85 -11.10 -20.06 15.26
C TYR A 85 -10.74 -21.27 14.37
N GLY A 86 -9.47 -21.68 14.39
CA GLY A 86 -8.98 -22.87 13.70
C GLY A 86 -8.78 -22.72 12.18
N ASP A 87 -8.89 -21.52 11.63
CA ASP A 87 -8.79 -21.30 10.18
C ASP A 87 -7.33 -21.02 9.72
N ILE A 88 -6.44 -21.98 10.05
CA ILE A 88 -5.01 -21.89 9.65
C ILE A 88 -4.83 -21.76 8.13
N PRO A 89 -5.54 -22.51 7.26
CA PRO A 89 -5.42 -22.34 5.82
C PRO A 89 -5.74 -20.91 5.36
N MET A 90 -6.75 -20.29 5.94
CA MET A 90 -7.13 -18.90 5.63
C MET A 90 -6.08 -17.91 6.09
N ALA A 91 -5.53 -18.07 7.30
CA ALA A 91 -4.43 -17.25 7.81
C ALA A 91 -3.20 -17.31 6.88
N VAL A 92 -2.83 -18.51 6.42
CA VAL A 92 -1.73 -18.69 5.45
C VAL A 92 -2.06 -18.04 4.10
N ALA A 93 -3.32 -18.15 3.63
CA ALA A 93 -3.75 -17.50 2.40
C ALA A 93 -3.69 -15.97 2.52
N ALA A 94 -4.10 -15.39 3.64
CA ALA A 94 -4.04 -13.97 3.91
C ALA A 94 -2.58 -13.45 3.84
N ILE A 95 -1.65 -14.12 4.50
CA ILE A 95 -0.22 -13.75 4.45
C ILE A 95 0.32 -13.83 3.00
N LYS A 96 -0.02 -14.88 2.26
CA LYS A 96 0.38 -15.01 0.84
C LYS A 96 -0.23 -13.93 -0.04
N ALA A 97 -1.44 -13.48 0.26
CA ALA A 97 -2.11 -12.39 -0.44
C ALA A 97 -1.57 -10.99 -0.05
N GLY A 98 -0.67 -10.90 0.93
CA GLY A 98 0.01 -9.66 1.31
C GLY A 98 -0.47 -9.04 2.62
N ALA A 99 -1.28 -9.72 3.43
CA ALA A 99 -1.53 -9.29 4.79
C ALA A 99 -0.21 -9.21 5.57
N VAL A 100 -0.09 -8.20 6.44
CA VAL A 100 1.11 -8.06 7.29
C VAL A 100 1.10 -9.10 8.39
N ASP A 101 -0.09 -9.40 8.91
CA ASP A 101 -0.31 -10.42 9.94
C ASP A 101 -1.79 -10.82 9.99
N PHE A 102 -2.13 -11.76 10.86
CA PHE A 102 -3.50 -12.14 11.16
C PHE A 102 -3.71 -12.28 12.68
N ILE A 103 -4.97 -12.20 13.10
CA ILE A 103 -5.41 -12.48 14.47
C ILE A 103 -6.60 -13.42 14.42
N GLU A 104 -6.62 -14.39 15.32
CA GLU A 104 -7.70 -15.34 15.50
C GLU A 104 -8.72 -14.83 16.51
N LYS A 105 -10.02 -14.93 16.20
CA LYS A 105 -11.12 -14.69 17.15
C LYS A 105 -11.17 -15.84 18.18
N PRO A 106 -11.43 -15.58 19.47
CA PRO A 106 -11.83 -14.32 20.08
C PRO A 106 -10.64 -13.36 20.28
N LEU A 107 -10.90 -12.06 20.11
CA LEU A 107 -9.88 -11.03 20.25
C LEU A 107 -9.55 -10.81 21.74
N ASP A 108 -8.37 -11.25 22.18
CA ASP A 108 -7.84 -10.82 23.48
C ASP A 108 -7.33 -9.38 23.37
N LYS A 109 -7.87 -8.49 24.19
CA LYS A 109 -7.60 -7.05 24.15
C LYS A 109 -6.09 -6.73 24.18
N LYS A 110 -5.34 -7.38 25.08
CA LYS A 110 -3.90 -7.10 25.25
C LYS A 110 -3.10 -7.53 24.02
N SER A 111 -3.34 -8.73 23.53
CA SER A 111 -2.68 -9.28 22.34
C SER A 111 -3.04 -8.48 21.10
N PHE A 112 -4.30 -8.07 20.96
CA PHE A 112 -4.78 -7.23 19.88
C PHE A 112 -4.09 -5.87 19.85
N LEU A 113 -4.12 -5.12 20.96
CA LEU A 113 -3.47 -3.82 21.08
C LEU A 113 -1.96 -3.91 20.86
N TRP A 114 -1.31 -4.93 21.40
CA TRP A 114 0.12 -5.15 21.19
C TRP A 114 0.45 -5.35 19.70
N LYS A 115 -0.34 -6.18 19.03
CA LYS A 115 -0.14 -6.46 17.59
C LYS A 115 -0.39 -5.22 16.73
N VAL A 116 -1.48 -4.51 16.97
CA VAL A 116 -1.78 -3.24 16.26
C VAL A 116 -0.65 -2.23 16.49
N LYS A 117 -0.24 -2.02 17.73
CA LYS A 117 0.87 -1.12 18.05
C LYS A 117 2.17 -1.54 17.38
N SER A 118 2.49 -2.83 17.36
CA SER A 118 3.68 -3.35 16.69
C SER A 118 3.64 -3.09 15.19
N ILE A 119 2.49 -3.28 14.54
CA ILE A 119 2.32 -3.00 13.10
C ILE A 119 2.44 -1.50 12.83
N LEU A 120 1.76 -0.67 13.60
CA LEU A 120 1.85 0.78 13.46
C LEU A 120 3.27 1.27 13.71
N GLN A 121 3.97 0.80 14.74
CA GLN A 121 5.36 1.15 14.99
C GLN A 121 6.30 0.66 13.88
N GLN A 122 6.05 -0.49 13.28
CA GLN A 122 6.78 -0.94 12.09
C GLN A 122 6.41 -0.13 10.85
N SER A 123 5.20 0.43 10.79
CA SER A 123 4.71 1.31 9.72
C SER A 123 5.10 2.77 9.99
N THR A 124 5.11 3.19 11.25
CA THR A 124 5.69 4.46 11.74
C THR A 124 7.21 4.33 11.90
N PHE A 125 7.88 3.49 11.07
CA PHE A 125 9.28 3.72 10.94
C PHE A 125 9.46 5.16 10.49
N ASP A 126 9.38 5.99 11.55
CA ASP A 126 10.06 7.24 11.61
C ASP A 126 9.61 8.30 10.58
N ASP A 127 8.91 9.34 11.04
CA ASP A 127 8.95 10.67 10.39
C ASP A 127 10.41 11.11 10.13
N SER A 128 11.36 10.44 10.74
CA SER A 128 12.77 10.56 10.43
C SER A 128 13.13 10.09 9.01
N TYR A 129 12.19 9.46 8.26
CA TYR A 129 12.41 9.11 6.86
C TYR A 129 12.12 10.25 5.89
N ILE A 130 11.25 11.20 6.24
CA ILE A 130 10.98 12.37 5.40
C ILE A 130 12.26 13.18 5.25
N GLY A 131 12.72 13.34 4.01
CA GLY A 131 13.95 14.09 3.72
C GLY A 131 15.26 13.32 3.93
N LYS A 132 15.24 12.05 4.38
CA LYS A 132 16.46 11.23 4.38
C LYS A 132 16.90 10.90 2.95
N PRO A 133 18.21 10.83 2.72
CA PRO A 133 18.72 10.45 1.41
C PRO A 133 18.23 9.06 1.01
N LEU A 134 17.92 8.90 -0.26
CA LEU A 134 17.54 7.60 -0.82
C LEU A 134 18.76 6.67 -0.79
N THR A 135 18.55 5.42 -0.40
CA THR A 135 19.57 4.39 -0.54
C THR A 135 19.76 4.01 -2.00
N GLU A 136 20.90 3.43 -2.34
CA GLU A 136 21.18 2.95 -3.70
C GLU A 136 20.10 1.98 -4.23
N SER A 137 19.63 1.08 -3.38
CA SER A 137 18.55 0.16 -3.73
C SER A 137 17.23 0.90 -4.04
N GLU A 138 16.89 1.93 -3.26
CA GLU A 138 15.71 2.76 -3.50
C GLU A 138 15.85 3.59 -4.78
N ILE A 139 17.02 4.14 -5.05
CA ILE A 139 17.31 4.86 -6.30
C ILE A 139 17.14 3.94 -7.51
N ASN A 140 17.63 2.70 -7.43
CA ASN A 140 17.49 1.74 -8.51
C ASN A 140 16.01 1.35 -8.74
N VAL A 141 15.24 1.15 -7.69
CA VAL A 141 13.80 0.91 -7.78
C VAL A 141 13.08 2.13 -8.35
N LEU A 142 13.41 3.35 -7.91
CA LEU A 142 12.82 4.60 -8.39
C LEU A 142 13.05 4.77 -9.90
N LYS A 143 14.26 4.54 -10.41
CA LYS A 143 14.57 4.60 -11.84
C LYS A 143 13.67 3.68 -12.67
N LEU A 144 13.50 2.44 -12.22
CA LEU A 144 12.65 1.47 -12.93
C LEU A 144 11.15 1.81 -12.84
N ILE A 145 10.71 2.46 -11.75
CA ILE A 145 9.34 3.01 -11.65
C ILE A 145 9.14 4.12 -12.70
N ILE A 146 10.12 5.01 -12.83
CA ILE A 146 10.10 6.11 -13.82
C ILE A 146 10.07 5.57 -15.25
N ASP A 147 10.78 4.48 -15.51
CA ASP A 147 10.76 3.75 -16.79
C ASP A 147 9.44 3.00 -17.05
N GLY A 148 8.45 3.13 -16.15
CA GLY A 148 7.13 2.52 -16.27
C GLY A 148 7.08 1.02 -15.99
N LYS A 149 8.12 0.46 -15.37
CA LYS A 149 8.18 -0.97 -15.03
C LYS A 149 7.19 -1.32 -13.91
N SER A 150 6.52 -2.45 -14.07
CA SER A 150 5.70 -3.06 -13.03
C SER A 150 6.55 -3.66 -11.90
N ASN A 151 5.97 -3.88 -10.73
CA ASN A 151 6.67 -4.51 -9.60
C ASN A 151 7.29 -5.86 -9.98
N LYS A 152 6.62 -6.63 -10.85
CA LYS A 152 7.11 -7.93 -11.35
C LYS A 152 8.36 -7.77 -12.23
N GLU A 153 8.36 -6.80 -13.14
CA GLU A 153 9.50 -6.52 -14.01
C GLU A 153 10.68 -5.96 -13.22
N ILE A 154 10.42 -5.10 -12.23
CA ILE A 154 11.44 -4.57 -11.31
C ILE A 154 12.07 -5.71 -10.51
N ALA A 155 11.24 -6.60 -9.95
CA ALA A 155 11.69 -7.75 -9.19
C ALA A 155 12.60 -8.67 -10.03
N LEU A 156 12.23 -8.94 -11.27
CA LEU A 156 13.04 -9.71 -12.22
C LEU A 156 14.36 -8.99 -12.54
N SER A 157 14.31 -7.69 -12.84
CA SER A 157 15.49 -6.91 -13.22
C SER A 157 16.51 -6.79 -12.09
N LEU A 158 16.05 -6.73 -10.84
CA LEU A 158 16.92 -6.56 -9.66
C LEU A 158 17.21 -7.89 -8.93
N HIS A 159 16.74 -9.04 -9.45
CA HIS A 159 16.86 -10.36 -8.82
C HIS A 159 16.36 -10.36 -7.38
N ARG A 160 15.19 -9.74 -7.14
CA ARG A 160 14.55 -9.62 -5.84
C ARG A 160 13.13 -10.19 -5.87
N SER A 161 12.54 -10.42 -4.69
CA SER A 161 11.13 -10.77 -4.60
C SER A 161 10.23 -9.56 -4.90
N ILE A 162 9.01 -9.78 -5.40
CA ILE A 162 8.00 -8.74 -5.60
C ILE A 162 7.75 -8.01 -4.27
N ARG A 163 7.67 -8.75 -3.16
CA ARG A 163 7.49 -8.20 -1.81
C ARG A 163 8.63 -7.23 -1.43
N THR A 164 9.86 -7.56 -1.78
CA THR A 164 11.01 -6.66 -1.53
C THR A 164 10.85 -5.35 -2.30
N ILE A 165 10.36 -5.39 -3.54
CA ILE A 165 10.11 -4.20 -4.34
C ILE A 165 8.99 -3.35 -3.75
N GLU A 166 7.93 -3.98 -3.25
CA GLU A 166 6.83 -3.29 -2.57
C GLU A 166 7.31 -2.56 -1.31
N VAL A 167 8.18 -3.18 -0.52
CA VAL A 167 8.79 -2.53 0.64
C VAL A 167 9.63 -1.32 0.22
N HIS A 168 10.48 -1.44 -0.80
CA HIS A 168 11.28 -0.31 -1.30
C HIS A 168 10.40 0.82 -1.84
N ARG A 169 9.30 0.51 -2.54
CA ARG A 169 8.32 1.52 -2.98
C ARG A 169 7.68 2.24 -1.81
N GLY A 170 7.27 1.51 -0.77
CA GLY A 170 6.73 2.09 0.46
C GLY A 170 7.73 3.04 1.14
N HIS A 171 9.01 2.67 1.20
CA HIS A 171 10.06 3.55 1.72
C HIS A 171 10.26 4.80 0.85
N LEU A 172 10.27 4.66 -0.47
CA LEU A 172 10.37 5.78 -1.40
C LEU A 172 9.25 6.78 -1.20
N MET A 173 8.00 6.30 -1.16
CA MET A 173 6.84 7.15 -0.99
C MET A 173 6.88 7.92 0.33
N ARG A 174 7.25 7.26 1.43
CA ARG A 174 7.42 7.92 2.74
C ARG A 174 8.56 8.93 2.75
N LYS A 175 9.74 8.59 2.21
CA LYS A 175 10.90 9.50 2.17
C LYS A 175 10.62 10.74 1.34
N LEU A 176 9.84 10.61 0.28
CA LEU A 176 9.48 11.70 -0.61
C LEU A 176 8.16 12.38 -0.24
N ASP A 177 7.49 11.92 0.84
CA ASP A 177 6.23 12.46 1.35
C ASP A 177 5.15 12.54 0.24
N VAL A 178 4.84 11.38 -0.35
CA VAL A 178 3.87 11.25 -1.46
C VAL A 178 3.03 9.99 -1.32
N ASP A 179 1.77 10.06 -1.76
CA ASP A 179 0.78 9.00 -1.58
C ASP A 179 0.52 8.17 -2.86
N ASN A 180 1.03 8.61 -3.99
CA ASN A 180 0.83 7.91 -5.27
C ASN A 180 2.06 7.98 -6.19
N VAL A 181 2.09 7.12 -7.19
CA VAL A 181 3.22 7.00 -8.13
C VAL A 181 3.41 8.26 -8.98
N VAL A 182 2.34 8.95 -9.32
CA VAL A 182 2.43 10.17 -10.14
C VAL A 182 3.14 11.28 -9.36
N ASP A 183 2.78 11.46 -8.10
CA ASP A 183 3.42 12.45 -7.24
C ASP A 183 4.84 12.03 -6.85
N LEU A 184 5.10 10.70 -6.71
CA LEU A 184 6.44 10.17 -6.56
C LEU A 184 7.35 10.61 -7.72
N VAL A 185 6.90 10.43 -8.94
CA VAL A 185 7.65 10.81 -10.16
C VAL A 185 7.85 12.33 -10.21
N LYS A 186 6.79 13.12 -9.96
CA LYS A 186 6.89 14.59 -9.93
C LYS A 186 7.89 15.06 -8.86
N ARG A 187 7.78 14.53 -7.64
CA ARG A 187 8.65 14.91 -6.51
C ARG A 187 10.10 14.58 -6.79
N ALA A 188 10.37 13.40 -7.32
CA ALA A 188 11.71 12.97 -7.67
C ALA A 188 12.31 13.84 -8.80
N ALA A 189 11.51 14.27 -9.78
CA ALA A 189 11.93 15.23 -10.80
C ALA A 189 12.25 16.61 -10.22
N MET A 190 11.40 17.13 -9.33
CA MET A 190 11.63 18.42 -8.66
C MET A 190 12.91 18.42 -7.81
N MET A 191 13.30 17.27 -7.26
CA MET A 191 14.53 17.09 -6.50
C MET A 191 15.77 16.87 -7.40
N GLY A 192 15.61 16.89 -8.73
CA GLY A 192 16.70 16.67 -9.67
C GLY A 192 17.27 15.26 -9.67
N LEU A 193 16.54 14.27 -9.17
CA LEU A 193 16.97 12.88 -9.14
C LEU A 193 16.97 12.24 -10.53
N PHE A 194 16.26 12.84 -11.49
CA PHE A 194 16.26 12.50 -12.91
C PHE A 194 15.65 13.63 -13.73
N GLU A 195 15.96 13.68 -15.01
CA GLU A 195 15.32 14.60 -15.95
C GLU A 195 14.08 13.93 -16.57
N LEU A 196 12.94 14.61 -16.53
CA LEU A 196 11.77 14.17 -17.29
C LEU A 196 12.11 14.25 -18.78
N PRO A 197 11.87 13.21 -19.58
CA PRO A 197 12.06 13.31 -21.01
C PRO A 197 11.21 14.46 -21.53
N ALA A 198 11.84 15.44 -22.17
CA ALA A 198 11.16 16.58 -22.75
C ALA A 198 10.05 16.05 -23.67
N LYS A 199 8.80 16.51 -23.48
CA LYS A 199 7.70 16.20 -24.39
C LYS A 199 8.15 16.60 -25.78
N ASN A 200 8.47 15.63 -26.63
CA ASN A 200 8.65 15.86 -28.05
C ASN A 200 7.36 16.46 -28.62
N LYS A 201 7.33 17.79 -28.75
CA LYS A 201 6.38 18.50 -29.59
C LYS A 201 6.81 18.34 -31.02
N ASN A 202 6.67 17.17 -31.61
CA ASN A 202 6.69 17.01 -33.04
C ASN A 202 5.69 15.91 -33.40
N GLY A 203 4.48 16.38 -33.70
CA GLY A 203 3.54 15.64 -34.51
C GLY A 203 4.09 15.51 -35.96
N ALA A 204 3.82 14.36 -36.49
CA ALA A 204 3.73 14.05 -37.93
C ALA A 204 4.86 14.47 -38.83
N THR A 205 5.64 13.50 -39.26
CA THR A 205 6.08 13.49 -40.66
C THR A 205 6.09 12.04 -41.16
N SER A 206 5.21 11.77 -42.12
CA SER A 206 5.11 10.51 -42.84
C SER A 206 6.43 10.24 -43.62
N PRO A 207 6.87 8.98 -43.72
CA PRO A 207 8.03 8.67 -44.59
C PRO A 207 7.60 8.75 -46.04
N LYS A 208 8.22 9.66 -46.78
CA LYS A 208 8.18 9.68 -48.28
C LYS A 208 8.87 8.42 -48.80
N MET A 209 8.11 7.59 -49.47
CA MET A 209 8.65 6.56 -50.36
C MET A 209 9.48 7.21 -51.45
N GLN A 210 10.78 6.99 -51.49
CA GLN A 210 11.59 7.17 -52.66
C GLN A 210 11.51 5.91 -53.51
N LYS A 211 10.85 6.04 -54.65
CA LYS A 211 10.97 5.11 -55.77
C LYS A 211 12.34 5.33 -56.43
N ASN A 212 13.19 4.35 -56.36
CA ASN A 212 14.32 4.29 -57.30
C ASN A 212 13.88 3.48 -58.53
N ALA A 213 13.86 4.15 -59.67
CA ALA A 213 13.73 3.55 -60.99
C ALA A 213 15.04 2.84 -61.35
N CYS A 214 14.90 1.70 -62.04
CA CYS A 214 15.97 0.99 -62.72
C CYS A 214 16.52 1.83 -63.91
N GLU A 215 17.82 1.77 -64.07
CA GLU A 215 18.49 1.41 -65.33
C GLU A 215 19.63 0.45 -65.00
#